data_058a9639596136ba21246249538556a3
#
_entry.id   058a9639596136ba21246249538556a3
#
_cell.length_a   1.000
_cell.length_b   1.000
_cell.length_c   1.000
_cell.angle_alpha   90.00
_cell.angle_beta   90.00
_cell.angle_gamma   90.00
#
_symmetry.space_group_name_H-M   'P 1'
#
loop_
_entity.id
_entity.type
_entity.pdbx_description
1 polymer ?
#
loop_
_entity_poly.entity_id
_entity_poly.type
_entity_poly.pdbx_seq_one_letter_code
_entity_poly.pdbx_strand_id
1 'polypeptide(L)'
;MAENQKGHIIKTAGEMFFRLGIRSVSIDDICRELGMSKKTFYVYFASKDELIEQMLTANVEYMRGKMEELLALDDFRELVKVFLKHQEAEKNDVRRVPQLVYDLKKYYPQRFAAFQQQCFETQRSYIERYLALGVRQGLVRANLNIEMTAVLFAKIHSDAIRDFELIENRGLNMHQVAHTAMDVFVRGVLSEDGKRIIDN
;
A
#
# COMPACT_ATOMS: atom_id res chain seq x y z
N MET A 1 9.15 -21.53 -14.85
CA MET A 1 8.13 -21.27 -15.89
C MET A 1 6.72 -21.18 -15.27
N ALA A 2 6.26 -22.14 -14.49
CA ALA A 2 4.88 -22.10 -13.90
C ALA A 2 4.67 -20.95 -12.91
N GLU A 3 5.64 -20.61 -12.08
CA GLU A 3 5.58 -19.52 -11.11
C GLU A 3 5.52 -18.15 -11.78
N ASN A 4 6.22 -17.98 -12.89
CA ASN A 4 6.17 -16.77 -13.71
C ASN A 4 4.78 -16.59 -14.36
N GLN A 5 4.14 -17.67 -14.80
CA GLN A 5 2.79 -17.64 -15.39
C GLN A 5 1.73 -17.30 -14.32
N LYS A 6 1.84 -17.87 -13.13
CA LYS A 6 0.94 -17.57 -12.01
C LYS A 6 1.01 -16.10 -11.61
N GLY A 7 2.22 -15.56 -11.46
CA GLY A 7 2.44 -14.14 -11.19
C GLY A 7 1.88 -13.22 -12.28
N HIS A 8 1.99 -13.64 -13.55
CA HIS A 8 1.43 -12.88 -14.68
C HIS A 8 -0.11 -12.85 -14.65
N ILE A 9 -0.76 -13.96 -14.30
CA ILE A 9 -2.22 -14.00 -14.12
C ILE A 9 -2.66 -13.08 -12.98
N ILE A 10 -1.98 -13.13 -11.83
CA ILE A 10 -2.28 -12.28 -10.67
C ILE A 10 -2.16 -10.80 -11.05
N LYS A 11 -1.07 -10.42 -11.71
CA LYS A 11 -0.81 -9.05 -12.12
C LYS A 11 -1.89 -8.53 -13.08
N THR A 12 -2.15 -9.25 -14.16
CA THR A 12 -3.14 -8.84 -15.16
C THR A 12 -4.54 -8.76 -14.57
N ALA A 13 -4.95 -9.77 -13.80
CA ALA A 13 -6.24 -9.73 -13.11
C ALA A 13 -6.34 -8.56 -12.12
N GLY A 14 -5.27 -8.28 -11.36
CA GLY A 14 -5.20 -7.15 -10.45
C GLY A 14 -5.38 -5.80 -11.14
N GLU A 15 -4.73 -5.60 -12.28
CA GLU A 15 -4.89 -4.38 -13.10
C GLU A 15 -6.32 -4.24 -13.64
N MET A 16 -6.93 -5.34 -14.08
CA MET A 16 -8.32 -5.35 -14.54
C MET A 16 -9.29 -5.05 -13.38
N PHE A 17 -9.12 -5.69 -12.22
CA PHE A 17 -9.95 -5.45 -11.04
C PHE A 17 -9.80 -4.03 -10.50
N PHE A 18 -8.59 -3.49 -10.52
CA PHE A 18 -8.32 -2.12 -10.10
C PHE A 18 -9.11 -1.11 -10.95
N ARG A 19 -9.10 -1.31 -12.27
CA ARG A 19 -9.73 -0.40 -13.22
C ARG A 19 -11.24 -0.57 -13.32
N LEU A 20 -11.71 -1.82 -13.36
CA LEU A 20 -13.10 -2.16 -13.73
C LEU A 20 -13.92 -2.68 -12.54
N GLY A 21 -13.28 -2.99 -11.42
CA GLY A 21 -13.89 -3.68 -10.29
C GLY A 21 -13.90 -5.21 -10.43
N ILE A 22 -14.00 -5.90 -9.29
CA ILE A 22 -13.97 -7.36 -9.26
C ILE A 22 -15.20 -7.96 -9.96
N ARG A 23 -16.38 -7.37 -9.75
CA ARG A 23 -17.63 -7.93 -10.28
C ARG A 23 -17.75 -7.83 -11.80
N SER A 24 -17.21 -6.79 -12.38
CA SER A 24 -17.29 -6.52 -13.82
C SER A 24 -16.33 -7.37 -14.64
N VAL A 25 -15.36 -8.03 -14.01
CA VAL A 25 -14.34 -8.86 -14.70
C VAL A 25 -14.62 -10.32 -14.43
N SER A 26 -14.88 -11.09 -15.48
CA SER A 26 -15.05 -12.54 -15.42
C SER A 26 -13.71 -13.29 -15.62
N ILE A 27 -13.67 -14.59 -15.29
CA ILE A 27 -12.52 -15.44 -15.64
C ILE A 27 -12.32 -15.48 -17.15
N ASP A 28 -13.39 -15.40 -17.93
CA ASP A 28 -13.32 -15.35 -19.39
C ASP A 28 -12.60 -14.10 -19.90
N ASP A 29 -12.87 -12.96 -19.27
CA ASP A 29 -12.22 -11.71 -19.64
C ASP A 29 -10.72 -11.76 -19.33
N ILE A 30 -10.34 -12.31 -18.16
CA ILE A 30 -8.94 -12.53 -17.78
C ILE A 30 -8.25 -13.49 -18.77
N CYS A 31 -8.91 -14.61 -19.10
CA CYS A 31 -8.38 -15.57 -20.06
C CYS A 31 -8.18 -14.95 -21.45
N ARG A 32 -9.13 -14.12 -21.89
CA ARG A 32 -9.05 -13.41 -23.18
C ARG A 32 -7.89 -12.41 -23.19
N GLU A 33 -7.73 -11.64 -22.14
CA GLU A 33 -6.65 -10.68 -22.01
C GLU A 33 -5.27 -11.36 -22.04
N LEU A 34 -5.15 -12.52 -21.40
CA LEU A 34 -3.92 -13.29 -21.33
C LEU A 34 -3.68 -14.23 -22.53
N GLY A 35 -4.63 -14.34 -23.47
CA GLY A 35 -4.54 -15.29 -24.59
C GLY A 35 -4.48 -16.76 -24.14
N MET A 36 -5.11 -17.11 -23.00
CA MET A 36 -5.10 -18.46 -22.45
C MET A 36 -6.49 -19.11 -22.41
N SER A 37 -6.51 -20.46 -22.33
CA SER A 37 -7.77 -21.18 -22.14
C SER A 37 -8.22 -21.18 -20.68
N LYS A 38 -9.54 -21.30 -20.43
CA LYS A 38 -10.05 -21.55 -19.07
C LYS A 38 -9.42 -22.78 -18.41
N LYS A 39 -9.19 -23.83 -19.17
CA LYS A 39 -8.52 -25.03 -18.67
C LYS A 39 -7.14 -24.69 -18.12
N THR A 40 -6.39 -23.84 -18.81
CA THR A 40 -5.07 -23.36 -18.36
C THR A 40 -5.20 -22.51 -17.10
N PHE A 41 -6.20 -21.61 -17.03
CA PHE A 41 -6.46 -20.82 -15.83
C PHE A 41 -6.71 -21.70 -14.60
N TYR A 42 -7.56 -22.72 -14.74
CA TYR A 42 -7.91 -23.62 -13.64
C TYR A 42 -6.78 -24.56 -13.19
N VAL A 43 -5.68 -24.62 -13.92
CA VAL A 43 -4.43 -25.26 -13.45
C VAL A 43 -3.79 -24.45 -12.33
N TYR A 44 -3.95 -23.12 -12.32
CA TYR A 44 -3.32 -22.21 -11.37
C TYR A 44 -4.23 -21.78 -10.24
N PHE A 45 -5.53 -21.64 -10.50
CA PHE A 45 -6.51 -21.14 -9.55
C PHE A 45 -7.81 -21.93 -9.65
N ALA A 46 -8.25 -22.55 -8.55
CA ALA A 46 -9.50 -23.29 -8.52
C ALA A 46 -10.75 -22.41 -8.70
N SER A 47 -10.62 -21.11 -8.40
CA SER A 47 -11.72 -20.15 -8.48
C SER A 47 -11.22 -18.72 -8.62
N LYS A 48 -12.14 -17.80 -8.98
CA LYS A 48 -11.89 -16.36 -8.94
C LYS A 48 -11.61 -15.89 -7.51
N ASP A 49 -12.24 -16.50 -6.53
CA ASP A 49 -12.05 -16.19 -5.11
C ASP A 49 -10.64 -16.51 -4.63
N GLU A 50 -10.07 -17.63 -5.08
CA GLU A 50 -8.68 -17.98 -4.81
C GLU A 50 -7.71 -17.00 -5.50
N LEU A 51 -7.99 -16.61 -6.74
CA LEU A 51 -7.21 -15.59 -7.43
C LEU A 51 -7.20 -14.26 -6.65
N ILE A 52 -8.35 -13.81 -6.15
CA ILE A 52 -8.46 -12.59 -5.34
C ILE A 52 -7.63 -12.72 -4.07
N GLU A 53 -7.72 -13.83 -3.36
CA GLU A 53 -6.94 -14.06 -2.15
C GLU A 53 -5.44 -14.03 -2.40
N GLN A 54 -4.99 -14.71 -3.45
CA GLN A 54 -3.57 -14.72 -3.82
C GLN A 54 -3.09 -13.36 -4.34
N MET A 55 -3.95 -12.58 -5.00
CA MET A 55 -3.65 -11.20 -5.40
C MET A 55 -3.45 -10.31 -4.17
N LEU A 56 -4.30 -10.40 -3.16
CA LEU A 56 -4.16 -9.63 -1.92
C LEU A 56 -2.88 -10.01 -1.17
N THR A 57 -2.58 -11.31 -1.09
CA THR A 57 -1.33 -11.81 -0.50
C THR A 57 -0.11 -11.28 -1.26
N ALA A 58 -0.11 -11.38 -2.59
CA ALA A 58 0.99 -10.88 -3.42
C ALA A 58 1.19 -9.36 -3.26
N ASN A 59 0.12 -8.60 -3.04
CA ASN A 59 0.22 -7.17 -2.77
C ASN A 59 0.94 -6.88 -1.44
N VAL A 60 0.62 -7.62 -0.37
CA VAL A 60 1.31 -7.49 0.93
C VAL A 60 2.80 -7.86 0.81
N GLU A 61 3.11 -8.95 0.09
CA GLU A 61 4.50 -9.37 -0.13
C GLU A 61 5.29 -8.34 -0.97
N TYR A 62 4.67 -7.78 -2.00
CA TYR A 62 5.27 -6.70 -2.79
C TYR A 62 5.58 -5.47 -1.92
N MET A 63 4.61 -5.05 -1.08
CA MET A 63 4.80 -3.94 -0.13
C MET A 63 5.95 -4.25 0.83
N ARG A 64 5.99 -5.46 1.38
CA ARG A 64 7.08 -5.91 2.28
C ARG A 64 8.42 -5.85 1.59
N GLY A 65 8.53 -6.38 0.37
CA GLY A 65 9.76 -6.34 -0.42
C GLY A 65 10.26 -4.92 -0.65
N LYS A 66 9.37 -3.99 -1.01
CA LYS A 66 9.73 -2.58 -1.19
C LYS A 66 10.22 -1.92 0.09
N MET A 67 9.59 -2.22 1.21
CA MET A 67 10.02 -1.70 2.52
C MET A 67 11.39 -2.26 2.95
N GLU A 68 11.66 -3.54 2.69
CA GLU A 68 12.98 -4.13 2.95
C GLU A 68 14.06 -3.53 2.05
N GLU A 69 13.79 -3.30 0.75
CA GLU A 69 14.70 -2.61 -0.16
C GLU A 69 15.09 -1.23 0.39
N LEU A 70 14.10 -0.47 0.90
CA LEU A 70 14.35 0.83 1.49
C LEU A 70 15.16 0.76 2.78
N LEU A 71 14.86 -0.19 3.67
CA LEU A 71 15.63 -0.37 4.91
C LEU A 71 17.07 -0.81 4.67
N ALA A 72 17.31 -1.55 3.58
CA ALA A 72 18.65 -1.98 3.20
C ALA A 72 19.58 -0.81 2.81
N LEU A 73 19.04 0.39 2.54
CA LEU A 73 19.84 1.60 2.33
C LEU A 73 20.60 2.03 3.59
N ASP A 74 20.11 1.64 4.78
CA ASP A 74 20.64 1.99 6.11
C ASP A 74 20.96 3.50 6.27
N ASP A 75 20.24 4.34 5.54
CA ASP A 75 20.33 5.79 5.59
C ASP A 75 18.93 6.42 5.66
N PHE A 76 18.63 7.02 6.79
CA PHE A 76 17.33 7.66 7.01
C PHE A 76 17.08 8.85 6.08
N ARG A 77 18.13 9.55 5.63
CA ARG A 77 17.99 10.66 4.65
C ARG A 77 17.47 10.16 3.31
N GLU A 78 18.01 9.03 2.84
CA GLU A 78 17.55 8.44 1.57
C GLU A 78 16.09 7.95 1.69
N LEU A 79 15.68 7.40 2.84
CA LEU A 79 14.30 7.05 3.10
C LEU A 79 13.37 8.27 2.98
N VAL A 80 13.74 9.39 3.62
CA VAL A 80 12.97 10.64 3.54
C VAL A 80 12.92 11.17 2.09
N LYS A 81 14.02 11.14 1.36
CA LYS A 81 14.07 11.59 -0.06
C LYS A 81 13.18 10.75 -0.96
N VAL A 82 13.25 9.41 -0.86
CA VAL A 82 12.38 8.50 -1.63
C VAL A 82 10.93 8.82 -1.33
N PHE A 83 10.61 9.04 -0.07
CA PHE A 83 9.28 9.40 0.36
C PHE A 83 8.81 10.74 -0.24
N LEU A 84 9.60 11.81 -0.14
CA LEU A 84 9.27 13.13 -0.70
C LEU A 84 9.10 13.07 -2.23
N LYS A 85 9.95 12.30 -2.91
CA LYS A 85 9.85 12.10 -4.36
C LYS A 85 8.53 11.41 -4.76
N HIS A 86 8.08 10.41 -4.01
CA HIS A 86 6.77 9.80 -4.24
C HIS A 86 5.64 10.81 -4.06
N GLN A 87 5.73 11.65 -3.04
CA GLN A 87 4.73 12.69 -2.80
C GLN A 87 4.61 13.69 -3.98
N GLU A 88 5.73 14.09 -4.57
CA GLU A 88 5.71 15.00 -5.72
C GLU A 88 5.09 14.37 -6.97
N ALA A 89 5.40 13.11 -7.22
CA ALA A 89 4.83 12.37 -8.36
C ALA A 89 3.30 12.23 -8.26
N GLU A 90 2.76 12.15 -7.05
CA GLU A 90 1.33 11.93 -6.79
C GLU A 90 0.52 13.22 -6.57
N LYS A 91 1.16 14.39 -6.45
CA LYS A 91 0.47 15.69 -6.20
C LYS A 91 -0.65 16.00 -7.21
N ASN A 92 -0.53 15.51 -8.43
CA ASN A 92 -1.49 15.74 -9.52
C ASN A 92 -2.40 14.53 -9.78
N ASP A 93 -2.30 13.49 -8.96
CA ASP A 93 -3.09 12.28 -9.15
C ASP A 93 -4.50 12.45 -8.57
N VAL A 94 -5.45 12.76 -9.43
CA VAL A 94 -6.88 12.93 -9.09
C VAL A 94 -7.63 11.60 -9.14
N ARG A 95 -6.94 10.46 -9.10
CA ARG A 95 -7.60 9.15 -9.17
C ARG A 95 -8.53 8.98 -7.98
N ARG A 96 -9.76 8.58 -8.30
CA ARG A 96 -10.75 8.17 -7.31
C ARG A 96 -10.32 6.85 -6.68
N VAL A 97 -10.90 6.52 -5.54
CA VAL A 97 -10.73 5.19 -4.95
C VAL A 97 -11.02 4.12 -6.01
N PRO A 98 -10.10 3.17 -6.21
CA PRO A 98 -10.32 2.12 -7.20
C PRO A 98 -11.60 1.35 -6.94
N GLN A 99 -12.34 1.00 -8.01
CA GLN A 99 -13.55 0.18 -7.92
C GLN A 99 -13.29 -1.15 -7.18
N LEU A 100 -12.07 -1.66 -7.29
CA LEU A 100 -11.60 -2.80 -6.52
C LEU A 100 -11.86 -2.68 -5.02
N VAL A 101 -11.60 -1.51 -4.41
CA VAL A 101 -11.75 -1.29 -2.97
C VAL A 101 -13.22 -1.32 -2.56
N TYR A 102 -14.11 -0.71 -3.36
CA TYR A 102 -15.55 -0.78 -3.15
C TYR A 102 -16.06 -2.23 -3.20
N ASP A 103 -15.61 -2.99 -4.21
CA ASP A 103 -16.02 -4.37 -4.37
C ASP A 103 -15.49 -5.27 -3.24
N LEU A 104 -14.24 -5.07 -2.81
CA LEU A 104 -13.67 -5.79 -1.66
C LEU A 104 -14.46 -5.51 -0.39
N LYS A 105 -14.71 -4.23 -0.06
CA LYS A 105 -15.46 -3.81 1.12
C LYS A 105 -16.87 -4.39 1.13
N LYS A 106 -17.55 -4.38 -0.02
CA LYS A 106 -18.96 -4.77 -0.13
C LYS A 106 -19.17 -6.27 -0.24
N TYR A 107 -18.35 -6.97 -1.05
CA TYR A 107 -18.59 -8.36 -1.42
C TYR A 107 -17.63 -9.36 -0.79
N TYR A 108 -16.50 -8.87 -0.25
CA TYR A 108 -15.44 -9.66 0.38
C TYR A 108 -15.01 -9.08 1.73
N PRO A 109 -15.95 -8.69 2.63
CA PRO A 109 -15.62 -7.90 3.82
C PRO A 109 -14.62 -8.59 4.76
N GLN A 110 -14.70 -9.91 4.92
CA GLN A 110 -13.76 -10.66 5.76
C GLN A 110 -12.34 -10.69 5.18
N ARG A 111 -12.23 -10.92 3.86
CA ARG A 111 -10.92 -10.89 3.17
C ARG A 111 -10.33 -9.48 3.17
N PHE A 112 -11.16 -8.48 2.96
CA PHE A 112 -10.73 -7.09 3.02
C PHE A 112 -10.23 -6.70 4.41
N ALA A 113 -10.93 -7.09 5.47
CA ALA A 113 -10.49 -6.85 6.85
C ALA A 113 -9.16 -7.56 7.17
N ALA A 114 -9.01 -8.82 6.77
CA ALA A 114 -7.76 -9.57 6.94
C ALA A 114 -6.59 -8.91 6.18
N PHE A 115 -6.82 -8.49 4.93
CA PHE A 115 -5.85 -7.77 4.13
C PHE A 115 -5.44 -6.44 4.79
N GLN A 116 -6.41 -5.65 5.27
CA GLN A 116 -6.13 -4.40 5.98
C GLN A 116 -5.31 -4.63 7.24
N GLN A 117 -5.63 -5.69 8.00
CA GLN A 117 -4.85 -6.04 9.20
C GLN A 117 -3.41 -6.40 8.84
N GLN A 118 -3.18 -7.19 7.81
CA GLN A 118 -1.83 -7.53 7.35
C GLN A 118 -1.05 -6.29 6.88
N CYS A 119 -1.70 -5.40 6.13
CA CYS A 119 -1.10 -4.13 5.71
C CYS A 119 -0.72 -3.28 6.93
N PHE A 120 -1.63 -3.16 7.91
CA PHE A 120 -1.39 -2.41 9.14
C PHE A 120 -0.17 -2.94 9.91
N GLU A 121 -0.12 -4.26 10.19
CA GLU A 121 0.99 -4.85 10.93
C GLU A 121 2.33 -4.73 10.18
N THR A 122 2.29 -4.92 8.86
CA THR A 122 3.48 -4.72 8.02
C THR A 122 3.97 -3.28 8.12
N GLN A 123 3.13 -2.30 7.87
CA GLN A 123 3.49 -0.88 7.94
C GLN A 123 3.99 -0.50 9.33
N ARG A 124 3.28 -0.88 10.39
CA ARG A 124 3.68 -0.61 11.77
C ARG A 124 5.11 -1.09 12.06
N SER A 125 5.37 -2.35 11.73
CA SER A 125 6.69 -2.96 11.95
C SER A 125 7.81 -2.22 11.21
N TYR A 126 7.58 -1.84 9.95
CA TYR A 126 8.58 -1.10 9.17
C TYR A 126 8.78 0.33 9.64
N ILE A 127 7.70 1.02 10.04
CA ILE A 127 7.80 2.36 10.58
C ILE A 127 8.60 2.37 11.88
N GLU A 128 8.41 1.38 12.75
CA GLU A 128 9.25 1.23 13.95
C GLU A 128 10.74 1.13 13.61
N ARG A 129 11.09 0.29 12.62
CA ARG A 129 12.47 0.13 12.15
C ARG A 129 13.03 1.40 11.52
N TYR A 130 12.24 2.13 10.73
CA TYR A 130 12.63 3.41 10.13
C TYR A 130 12.88 4.48 11.20
N LEU A 131 11.97 4.61 12.17
CA LEU A 131 12.13 5.56 13.25
C LEU A 131 13.34 5.23 14.12
N ALA A 132 13.57 3.93 14.43
CA ALA A 132 14.74 3.49 15.18
C ALA A 132 16.05 3.82 14.43
N LEU A 133 16.08 3.64 13.11
CA LEU A 133 17.21 4.05 12.27
C LEU A 133 17.44 5.57 12.36
N GLY A 134 16.39 6.37 12.20
CA GLY A 134 16.46 7.83 12.29
C GLY A 134 16.93 8.33 13.66
N VAL A 135 16.50 7.69 14.75
CA VAL A 135 16.97 7.99 16.11
C VAL A 135 18.47 7.70 16.25
N ARG A 136 18.92 6.51 15.77
CA ARG A 136 20.36 6.16 15.79
C ARG A 136 21.24 7.17 15.04
N GLN A 137 20.70 7.73 13.95
CA GLN A 137 21.42 8.71 13.11
C GLN A 137 21.22 10.17 13.57
N GLY A 138 20.50 10.41 14.66
CA GLY A 138 20.24 11.75 15.19
C GLY A 138 19.24 12.58 14.38
N LEU A 139 18.58 11.99 13.38
CA LEU A 139 17.65 12.67 12.46
C LEU A 139 16.20 12.61 12.92
N VAL A 140 15.85 11.70 13.83
CA VAL A 140 14.57 11.60 14.52
C VAL A 140 14.76 11.96 15.99
N ARG A 141 13.76 12.59 16.59
CA ARG A 141 13.79 13.02 18.00
C ARG A 141 13.99 11.85 18.95
N ALA A 142 15.02 11.92 19.81
CA ALA A 142 15.36 10.85 20.75
C ALA A 142 14.30 10.59 21.83
N ASN A 143 13.44 11.56 22.11
CA ASN A 143 12.35 11.46 23.10
C ASN A 143 11.04 10.90 22.50
N LEU A 144 11.07 10.41 21.25
CA LEU A 144 9.90 9.86 20.58
C LEU A 144 9.57 8.48 21.14
N ASN A 145 8.30 8.24 21.47
CA ASN A 145 7.82 6.88 21.67
C ASN A 145 7.62 6.22 20.30
N ILE A 146 8.62 5.45 19.86
CA ILE A 146 8.67 4.83 18.53
C ILE A 146 7.46 3.94 18.30
N GLU A 147 7.15 3.04 19.24
CA GLU A 147 6.03 2.08 19.12
C GLU A 147 4.69 2.82 18.95
N MET A 148 4.39 3.74 19.86
CA MET A 148 3.15 4.53 19.80
C MET A 148 3.06 5.33 18.51
N THR A 149 4.17 5.92 18.07
CA THR A 149 4.22 6.73 16.85
C THR A 149 3.98 5.87 15.62
N ALA A 150 4.57 4.68 15.55
CA ALA A 150 4.35 3.75 14.46
C ALA A 150 2.90 3.24 14.39
N VAL A 151 2.30 2.93 15.54
CA VAL A 151 0.88 2.55 15.64
C VAL A 151 -0.02 3.68 15.12
N LEU A 152 0.19 4.91 15.59
CA LEU A 152 -0.62 6.07 15.17
C LEU A 152 -0.52 6.29 13.66
N PHE A 153 0.69 6.24 13.09
CA PHE A 153 0.87 6.44 11.66
C PHE A 153 0.20 5.34 10.84
N ALA A 154 0.47 4.06 11.16
CA ALA A 154 -0.14 2.94 10.46
C ALA A 154 -1.67 2.96 10.59
N LYS A 155 -2.20 3.42 11.73
CA LYS A 155 -3.64 3.56 11.97
C LYS A 155 -4.26 4.64 11.09
N ILE A 156 -3.67 5.82 11.01
CA ILE A 156 -4.16 6.91 10.16
C ILE A 156 -4.22 6.44 8.70
N HIS A 157 -3.17 5.78 8.22
CA HIS A 157 -3.13 5.27 6.85
C HIS A 157 -4.18 4.18 6.60
N SER A 158 -4.32 3.22 7.52
CA SER A 158 -5.32 2.14 7.42
C SER A 158 -6.75 2.68 7.45
N ASP A 159 -7.05 3.63 8.34
CA ASP A 159 -8.39 4.19 8.50
C ASP A 159 -8.77 5.06 7.28
N ALA A 160 -7.83 5.78 6.68
CA ALA A 160 -8.08 6.53 5.44
C ALA A 160 -8.55 5.59 4.31
N ILE A 161 -7.94 4.40 4.18
CA ILE A 161 -8.39 3.40 3.19
C ILE A 161 -9.73 2.77 3.58
N ARG A 162 -9.99 2.54 4.87
CA ARG A 162 -11.23 1.93 5.33
C ARG A 162 -12.43 2.86 5.17
N ASP A 163 -12.24 4.13 5.49
CA ASP A 163 -13.29 5.15 5.57
C ASP A 163 -13.22 6.15 4.39
N PHE A 164 -12.74 5.69 3.23
CA PHE A 164 -12.57 6.53 2.03
C PHE A 164 -13.87 7.24 1.60
N GLU A 165 -15.04 6.65 1.84
CA GLU A 165 -16.34 7.26 1.53
C GLU A 165 -16.55 8.57 2.32
N LEU A 166 -16.11 8.60 3.59
CA LEU A 166 -16.17 9.82 4.41
C LEU A 166 -15.29 10.92 3.82
N ILE A 167 -14.14 10.56 3.27
CA ILE A 167 -13.19 11.48 2.63
C ILE A 167 -13.79 12.04 1.34
N GLU A 168 -14.29 11.15 0.47
CA GLU A 168 -14.91 11.53 -0.81
C GLU A 168 -16.17 12.39 -0.62
N ASN A 169 -17.03 12.08 0.34
CA ASN A 169 -18.22 12.84 0.67
C ASN A 169 -17.93 14.29 1.12
N ARG A 170 -16.69 14.57 1.54
CA ARG A 170 -16.19 15.90 1.88
C ARG A 170 -15.48 16.60 0.72
N GLY A 171 -15.49 16.01 -0.47
CA GLY A 171 -14.78 16.51 -1.64
C GLY A 171 -13.25 16.42 -1.53
N LEU A 172 -12.74 15.59 -0.60
CA LEU A 172 -11.33 15.36 -0.41
C LEU A 172 -10.89 14.16 -1.24
N ASN A 173 -9.63 14.18 -1.69
CA ASN A 173 -8.99 13.08 -2.37
C ASN A 173 -8.19 12.26 -1.35
N MET A 174 -8.29 10.92 -1.39
CA MET A 174 -7.56 10.04 -0.49
C MET A 174 -6.04 10.23 -0.57
N HIS A 175 -5.48 10.49 -1.75
CA HIS A 175 -4.06 10.79 -1.91
C HIS A 175 -3.66 12.10 -1.21
N GLN A 176 -4.50 13.14 -1.29
CA GLN A 176 -4.26 14.40 -0.56
C GLN A 176 -4.29 14.19 0.95
N VAL A 177 -5.22 13.37 1.45
CA VAL A 177 -5.30 13.03 2.88
C VAL A 177 -4.07 12.26 3.31
N ALA A 178 -3.69 11.22 2.57
CA ALA A 178 -2.49 10.44 2.86
C ALA A 178 -1.21 11.30 2.81
N HIS A 179 -1.10 12.16 1.79
CA HIS A 179 0.00 13.12 1.67
C HIS A 179 0.09 14.06 2.86
N THR A 180 -1.04 14.68 3.23
CA THR A 180 -1.08 15.62 4.37
C THR A 180 -0.73 14.92 5.68
N ALA A 181 -1.30 13.73 5.92
CA ALA A 181 -1.00 12.94 7.10
C ALA A 181 0.49 12.61 7.19
N MET A 182 1.10 12.25 6.07
CA MET A 182 2.51 11.93 6.00
C MET A 182 3.41 13.16 6.18
N ASP A 183 3.09 14.30 5.57
CA ASP A 183 3.86 15.55 5.76
C ASP A 183 3.86 15.96 7.24
N VAL A 184 2.69 15.96 7.85
CA VAL A 184 2.54 16.25 9.30
C VAL A 184 3.35 15.25 10.14
N PHE A 185 3.30 13.96 9.80
CA PHE A 185 4.01 12.92 10.52
C PHE A 185 5.53 13.10 10.41
N VAL A 186 6.05 13.22 9.18
CA VAL A 186 7.49 13.36 8.94
C VAL A 186 8.02 14.60 9.67
N ARG A 187 7.39 15.78 9.50
CA ARG A 187 7.80 17.01 10.20
C ARG A 187 7.68 16.88 11.72
N GLY A 188 6.70 16.14 12.21
CA GLY A 188 6.50 15.93 13.65
C GLY A 188 7.53 15.03 14.30
N VAL A 189 8.16 14.08 13.58
CA VAL A 189 9.13 13.13 14.15
C VAL A 189 10.57 13.57 14.02
N LEU A 190 10.90 14.44 13.06
CA LEU A 190 12.27 14.89 12.81
C LEU A 190 12.86 15.70 13.98
N SER A 191 14.16 15.50 14.23
CA SER A 191 14.99 16.38 15.03
C SER A 191 15.26 17.70 14.30
N GLU A 192 15.92 18.67 14.94
CA GLU A 192 16.34 19.91 14.27
C GLU A 192 17.32 19.63 13.12
N ASP A 193 18.22 18.65 13.27
CA ASP A 193 19.12 18.24 12.19
C ASP A 193 18.36 17.48 11.08
N GLY A 194 17.35 16.69 11.45
CA GLY A 194 16.50 16.01 10.49
C GLY A 194 15.65 16.97 9.64
N LYS A 195 15.17 18.06 10.19
CA LYS A 195 14.38 19.07 9.46
C LYS A 195 15.16 19.69 8.30
N ARG A 196 16.48 19.86 8.44
CA ARG A 196 17.34 20.39 7.37
C ARG A 196 17.35 19.53 6.10
N ILE A 197 16.94 18.24 6.19
CA ILE A 197 16.85 17.36 5.03
C ILE A 197 15.66 17.77 4.12
N ILE A 198 14.61 18.34 4.71
CA ILE A 198 13.38 18.69 3.99
C ILE A 198 13.46 20.12 3.44
N ASP A 199 14.30 20.95 4.05
CA ASP A 199 14.42 22.37 3.73
C ASP A 199 15.48 22.66 2.65
N ASN A 200 16.26 21.64 2.25
CA ASN A 200 17.26 21.67 1.15
C ASN A 200 16.78 20.86 -0.06
#